data_fca4cbc415a763a894164bbbabdcfb67
#
_entry.id   fca4cbc415a763a894164bbbabdcfb67
#
_cell.length_a   1.000
_cell.length_b   1.000
_cell.length_c   1.000
_cell.angle_alpha   90.00
_cell.angle_beta   90.00
_cell.angle_gamma   90.00
#
_symmetry.space_group_name_H-M   'P 1'
#
loop_
_entity.id
_entity.type
_entity.pdbx_description
1 polymer ?
#
loop_
_entity_poly.entity_id
_entity_poly.type
_entity_poly.pdbx_seq_one_letter_code
_entity_poly.pdbx_strand_id
1 'polypeptide(L)'
;MSHVTVAVSETAFKELFAVLRDNFTFSKSDSADFGPFSASYSVALHLEDGTVDLQSGNKVSIKELDIKFDTLQAGVGFDIPEICVGGWCIIPTPWGCALHFPKICVFSADPDISVNLDLSGIVTSEISVTASPVVKYKIDPGRTPGMSDLDAEYAGVPNMWQIFIDPVTVDIDLFDISDIVGDLLENAVKAVIDGLLWFLPDFAKDLIWAILGPVIDLIRAILDLPDDIAEWLSNLLGVSLGLFNAITTVVADYFANKYPLYEFEDPYPILPASSGLIPVKIPIKGLAVQVDADEMVLKASVGV
;
A
#
# COMPACT_ATOMS: atom_id res chain seq x y z
N MET A 1 18.99 -35.79 -17.28
CA MET A 1 18.71 -36.53 -16.04
C MET A 1 19.11 -35.61 -14.88
N SER A 2 18.29 -35.50 -13.85
CA SER A 2 18.69 -34.79 -12.63
C SER A 2 19.65 -35.69 -11.81
N HIS A 3 20.69 -35.11 -11.25
CA HIS A 3 21.68 -35.82 -10.46
C HIS A 3 21.46 -35.63 -8.96
N VAL A 4 20.81 -34.50 -8.59
CA VAL A 4 20.44 -34.18 -7.22
C VAL A 4 18.96 -33.80 -7.20
N THR A 5 18.23 -34.33 -6.20
CA THR A 5 16.84 -33.99 -5.98
C THR A 5 16.68 -33.64 -4.51
N VAL A 6 16.10 -32.50 -4.22
CA VAL A 6 15.75 -32.04 -2.87
C VAL A 6 14.26 -31.78 -2.85
N ALA A 7 13.56 -32.34 -1.86
CA ALA A 7 12.15 -32.08 -1.63
C ALA A 7 11.98 -31.21 -0.38
N VAL A 8 11.10 -30.25 -0.48
CA VAL A 8 10.69 -29.36 0.62
C VAL A 8 9.21 -29.61 0.87
N SER A 9 8.87 -30.01 2.07
CA SER A 9 7.48 -30.28 2.43
C SER A 9 6.65 -29.00 2.52
N GLU A 10 5.37 -29.12 2.32
CA GLU A 10 4.43 -27.99 2.50
C GLU A 10 4.56 -27.36 3.90
N THR A 11 4.81 -28.17 4.95
CA THR A 11 5.00 -27.65 6.31
C THR A 11 6.19 -26.70 6.40
N ALA A 12 7.35 -27.09 5.84
CA ALA A 12 8.53 -26.21 5.83
C ALA A 12 8.28 -24.94 4.99
N PHE A 13 7.47 -25.05 3.93
CA PHE A 13 7.08 -23.90 3.12
C PHE A 13 6.17 -22.94 3.90
N LYS A 14 5.24 -23.46 4.69
CA LYS A 14 4.37 -22.66 5.59
C LYS A 14 5.19 -21.90 6.63
N GLU A 15 6.19 -22.54 7.23
CA GLU A 15 7.09 -21.87 8.19
C GLU A 15 7.90 -20.74 7.52
N LEU A 16 8.43 -20.98 6.32
CA LEU A 16 9.14 -19.95 5.56
C LEU A 16 8.22 -18.77 5.20
N PHE A 17 7.01 -19.07 4.75
CA PHE A 17 6.01 -18.05 4.45
C PHE A 17 5.68 -17.20 5.69
N ALA A 18 5.50 -17.81 6.85
CA ALA A 18 5.25 -17.09 8.10
C ALA A 18 6.38 -16.09 8.41
N VAL A 19 7.64 -16.51 8.25
CA VAL A 19 8.79 -15.59 8.43
C VAL A 19 8.74 -14.43 7.43
N LEU A 20 8.42 -14.68 6.18
CA LEU A 20 8.32 -13.61 5.16
C LEU A 20 7.16 -12.67 5.48
N ARG A 21 5.99 -13.20 5.80
CA ARG A 21 4.80 -12.43 6.20
C ARG A 21 5.10 -11.52 7.40
N ASP A 22 5.67 -12.08 8.46
CA ASP A 22 5.93 -11.37 9.72
C ASP A 22 7.01 -10.26 9.58
N ASN A 23 7.83 -10.32 8.55
CA ASN A 23 8.81 -9.29 8.22
C ASN A 23 8.34 -8.30 7.16
N PHE A 24 7.12 -8.45 6.65
CA PHE A 24 6.57 -7.50 5.68
C PHE A 24 6.09 -6.24 6.38
N THR A 25 6.56 -5.10 5.94
CA THR A 25 6.06 -3.79 6.34
C THR A 25 6.02 -2.87 5.14
N PHE A 26 4.97 -2.09 5.04
CA PHE A 26 4.80 -1.10 4.00
C PHE A 26 4.32 0.21 4.59
N SER A 27 4.85 1.34 4.11
CA SER A 27 4.33 2.67 4.41
C SER A 27 4.41 3.57 3.20
N LYS A 28 3.36 4.35 2.98
CA LYS A 28 3.28 5.32 1.90
C LYS A 28 2.37 6.47 2.28
N SER A 29 2.68 7.67 1.77
CA SER A 29 1.78 8.82 1.78
C SER A 29 1.79 9.47 0.42
N ASP A 30 0.63 10.01 0.00
CA ASP A 30 0.49 10.74 -1.26
C ASP A 30 -0.61 11.78 -1.12
N SER A 31 -0.61 12.78 -2.02
CA SER A 31 -1.62 13.82 -2.07
C SER A 31 -1.83 14.32 -3.50
N ALA A 32 -3.04 14.76 -3.81
CA ALA A 32 -3.38 15.35 -5.08
C ALA A 32 -4.43 16.45 -4.92
N ASP A 33 -4.36 17.47 -5.78
CA ASP A 33 -5.32 18.56 -5.85
C ASP A 33 -6.28 18.34 -7.01
N PHE A 34 -7.56 18.56 -6.76
CA PHE A 34 -8.66 18.36 -7.72
C PHE A 34 -9.53 19.62 -7.81
N GLY A 35 -8.96 20.71 -8.30
CA GLY A 35 -9.65 22.00 -8.39
C GLY A 35 -9.89 22.60 -7.00
N PRO A 36 -11.16 22.73 -6.53
CA PRO A 36 -11.45 23.36 -5.24
C PRO A 36 -11.28 22.41 -4.05
N PHE A 37 -10.82 21.20 -4.25
CA PHE A 37 -10.55 20.25 -3.17
C PHE A 37 -9.22 19.55 -3.36
N SER A 38 -8.63 19.15 -2.25
CA SER A 38 -7.44 18.33 -2.18
C SER A 38 -7.75 17.03 -1.44
N ALA A 39 -7.01 15.98 -1.80
CA ALA A 39 -7.08 14.72 -1.09
C ALA A 39 -5.68 14.21 -0.77
N SER A 40 -5.54 13.57 0.38
CA SER A 40 -4.28 12.98 0.79
C SER A 40 -4.53 11.67 1.52
N TYR A 41 -3.54 10.80 1.55
CA TYR A 41 -3.55 9.64 2.42
C TYR A 41 -2.18 9.40 3.06
N SER A 42 -2.20 8.73 4.20
CA SER A 42 -1.04 8.14 4.84
C SER A 42 -1.41 6.72 5.25
N VAL A 43 -0.63 5.76 4.80
CA VAL A 43 -0.83 4.34 5.09
C VAL A 43 0.44 3.73 5.68
N ALA A 44 0.27 2.92 6.72
CA ALA A 44 1.23 1.95 7.19
C ALA A 44 0.49 0.63 7.42
N LEU A 45 1.04 -0.47 6.95
CA LEU A 45 0.41 -1.78 7.06
C LEU A 45 1.43 -2.91 7.24
N HIS A 46 0.95 -4.00 7.79
CA HIS A 46 1.63 -5.29 7.86
C HIS A 46 0.69 -6.40 7.40
N LEU A 47 1.21 -7.62 7.31
CA LEU A 47 0.42 -8.79 6.92
C LEU A 47 0.21 -9.68 8.14
N GLU A 48 -1.02 -10.22 8.26
CA GLU A 48 -1.37 -11.23 9.27
C GLU A 48 -2.03 -12.44 8.61
N ASP A 49 -2.14 -13.51 9.37
CA ASP A 49 -2.80 -14.74 8.96
C ASP A 49 -2.25 -15.32 7.64
N GLY A 50 -3.08 -15.86 6.81
CA GLY A 50 -2.73 -16.46 5.55
C GLY A 50 -2.32 -17.94 5.64
N THR A 51 -2.78 -18.68 4.67
CA THR A 51 -2.46 -20.11 4.52
C THR A 51 -1.77 -20.35 3.18
N VAL A 52 -0.73 -21.18 3.19
CA VAL A 52 -0.05 -21.62 1.97
C VAL A 52 -0.48 -23.04 1.65
N ASP A 53 -0.80 -23.26 0.39
CA ASP A 53 -1.25 -24.53 -0.15
C ASP A 53 -0.44 -24.83 -1.41
N LEU A 54 0.32 -25.92 -1.40
CA LEU A 54 1.04 -26.41 -2.56
C LEU A 54 0.10 -27.23 -3.43
N GLN A 55 -0.01 -26.87 -4.69
CA GLN A 55 -0.97 -27.46 -5.60
C GLN A 55 -0.28 -28.14 -6.79
N SER A 56 -0.89 -29.24 -7.25
CA SER A 56 -0.45 -29.89 -8.47
C SER A 56 -0.47 -28.93 -9.66
N GLY A 57 0.39 -29.14 -10.63
CA GLY A 57 0.52 -28.27 -11.79
C GLY A 57 1.43 -27.07 -11.56
N ASN A 58 2.39 -27.19 -10.66
CA ASN A 58 3.43 -26.21 -10.40
C ASN A 58 2.88 -24.89 -9.86
N LYS A 59 1.93 -24.96 -8.90
CA LYS A 59 1.27 -23.81 -8.32
C LYS A 59 1.46 -23.75 -6.80
N VAL A 60 1.58 -22.54 -6.31
CA VAL A 60 1.55 -22.20 -4.89
C VAL A 60 0.40 -21.23 -4.70
N SER A 61 -0.52 -21.55 -3.80
CA SER A 61 -1.65 -20.69 -3.46
C SER A 61 -1.46 -20.13 -2.06
N ILE A 62 -1.64 -18.83 -1.90
CA ILE A 62 -1.74 -18.14 -0.63
C ILE A 62 -3.17 -17.65 -0.52
N LYS A 63 -3.85 -18.00 0.56
CA LYS A 63 -5.26 -17.67 0.79
C LYS A 63 -5.41 -17.01 2.15
N GLU A 64 -6.42 -16.18 2.29
CA GLU A 64 -6.80 -15.56 3.57
C GLU A 64 -5.62 -14.79 4.21
N LEU A 65 -4.81 -14.13 3.40
CA LEU A 65 -3.74 -13.27 3.87
C LEU A 65 -4.32 -11.88 4.17
N ASP A 66 -4.42 -11.55 5.43
CA ASP A 66 -4.98 -10.30 5.89
C ASP A 66 -3.98 -9.15 5.75
N ILE A 67 -4.45 -8.03 5.24
CA ILE A 67 -3.75 -6.74 5.34
C ILE A 67 -4.27 -6.02 6.57
N LYS A 68 -3.39 -5.75 7.52
CA LYS A 68 -3.71 -4.95 8.70
C LYS A 68 -3.13 -3.56 8.56
N PHE A 69 -3.99 -2.58 8.69
CA PHE A 69 -3.59 -1.18 8.64
C PHE A 69 -3.21 -0.68 10.03
N ASP A 70 -1.92 -0.49 10.28
CA ASP A 70 -1.41 0.19 11.47
C ASP A 70 -1.79 1.66 11.47
N THR A 71 -1.82 2.25 10.27
CA THR A 71 -2.28 3.59 9.99
C THR A 71 -2.95 3.61 8.62
N LEU A 72 -4.15 4.12 8.57
CA LEU A 72 -4.84 4.48 7.32
C LEU A 72 -5.58 5.79 7.56
N GLN A 73 -4.94 6.90 7.22
CA GLN A 73 -5.52 8.23 7.35
C GLN A 73 -5.83 8.78 5.97
N ALA A 74 -7.03 9.31 5.82
CA ALA A 74 -7.48 10.02 4.64
C ALA A 74 -7.73 11.48 5.01
N GLY A 75 -7.06 12.40 4.32
CA GLY A 75 -7.28 13.83 4.43
C GLY A 75 -8.07 14.34 3.23
N VAL A 76 -9.08 15.17 3.48
CA VAL A 76 -9.83 15.88 2.45
C VAL A 76 -9.84 17.35 2.81
N GLY A 77 -9.37 18.20 1.89
CA GLY A 77 -9.38 19.64 2.01
C GLY A 77 -10.33 20.27 1.01
N PHE A 78 -11.02 21.32 1.42
CA PHE A 78 -11.90 22.11 0.57
C PHE A 78 -11.48 23.57 0.63
N ASP A 79 -11.38 24.19 -0.54
CA ASP A 79 -11.15 25.62 -0.69
C ASP A 79 -12.48 26.29 -1.05
N ILE A 80 -12.94 27.17 -0.18
CA ILE A 80 -14.22 27.86 -0.29
C ILE A 80 -13.92 29.32 -0.62
N PRO A 81 -14.60 29.94 -1.60
CA PRO A 81 -14.42 31.35 -1.85
C PRO A 81 -14.63 32.21 -0.60
N GLU A 82 -13.77 33.21 -0.37
CA GLU A 82 -13.89 34.12 0.77
C GLU A 82 -15.30 34.71 0.85
N ILE A 83 -15.97 34.51 1.99
CA ILE A 83 -17.30 35.04 2.25
C ILE A 83 -17.17 36.18 3.25
N CYS A 84 -17.58 37.37 2.84
CA CYS A 84 -17.58 38.53 3.69
C CYS A 84 -19.02 38.95 4.05
N VAL A 85 -19.32 39.07 5.33
CA VAL A 85 -20.58 39.59 5.85
C VAL A 85 -20.35 40.85 6.67
N GLY A 86 -21.29 41.80 6.60
CA GLY A 86 -21.17 43.07 7.34
C GLY A 86 -20.66 44.25 6.52
N GLY A 87 -20.10 45.23 7.16
CA GLY A 87 -19.69 46.48 6.53
C GLY A 87 -20.82 47.46 6.27
N TRP A 88 -22.03 47.18 6.79
CA TRP A 88 -23.19 48.11 6.65
C TRP A 88 -23.48 48.85 7.92
N CYS A 89 -24.20 49.95 7.73
CA CYS A 89 -24.65 50.79 8.82
C CYS A 89 -25.95 50.21 9.42
N ILE A 90 -25.95 49.93 10.71
CA ILE A 90 -27.14 49.48 11.48
C ILE A 90 -28.03 50.67 11.84
N ILE A 91 -27.43 51.77 12.26
CA ILE A 91 -28.16 52.97 12.68
C ILE A 91 -27.66 54.15 11.85
N PRO A 92 -28.34 54.49 10.73
CA PRO A 92 -28.02 55.68 9.94
C PRO A 92 -28.49 56.94 10.69
N THR A 93 -27.63 57.96 10.68
CA THR A 93 -27.96 59.30 11.19
C THR A 93 -27.70 60.36 10.10
N PRO A 94 -28.27 61.58 10.22
CA PRO A 94 -27.99 62.62 9.25
C PRO A 94 -26.53 63.02 9.14
N TRP A 95 -25.71 62.63 10.09
CA TRP A 95 -24.27 62.96 10.17
C TRP A 95 -23.37 61.78 9.86
N GLY A 96 -23.93 60.65 9.42
CA GLY A 96 -23.19 59.41 9.18
C GLY A 96 -23.81 58.18 9.87
N CYS A 97 -23.03 57.17 10.04
CA CYS A 97 -23.46 55.92 10.70
C CYS A 97 -23.12 55.96 12.22
N ALA A 98 -24.14 55.87 13.06
CA ALA A 98 -23.93 55.82 14.51
C ALA A 98 -23.52 54.44 15.03
N LEU A 99 -23.94 53.35 14.32
CA LEU A 99 -23.55 51.99 14.65
C LEU A 99 -23.26 51.22 13.34
N HIS A 100 -22.05 50.79 13.24
CA HIS A 100 -21.56 50.04 12.10
C HIS A 100 -21.41 48.57 12.45
N PHE A 101 -21.94 47.65 11.63
CA PHE A 101 -21.60 46.26 11.75
C PHE A 101 -20.25 46.04 11.03
N PRO A 102 -19.22 45.53 11.71
CA PRO A 102 -17.93 45.36 11.11
C PRO A 102 -18.00 44.36 9.90
N LYS A 103 -17.18 44.58 8.92
CA LYS A 103 -16.99 43.59 7.86
C LYS A 103 -16.20 42.42 8.45
N ILE A 104 -16.79 41.23 8.42
CA ILE A 104 -16.15 40.00 8.86
C ILE A 104 -16.06 39.10 7.63
N CYS A 105 -14.84 38.69 7.31
CA CYS A 105 -14.59 37.72 6.22
C CYS A 105 -14.15 36.39 6.81
N VAL A 106 -14.69 35.33 6.29
CA VAL A 106 -14.39 33.93 6.65
C VAL A 106 -13.97 33.18 5.39
N PHE A 107 -13.28 32.08 5.54
CA PHE A 107 -12.77 31.29 4.43
C PHE A 107 -11.74 32.05 3.58
N SER A 108 -10.63 32.40 4.21
CA SER A 108 -9.48 33.07 3.55
C SER A 108 -8.19 32.24 3.67
N ALA A 109 -8.29 31.03 4.24
CA ALA A 109 -7.18 30.09 4.31
C ALA A 109 -7.15 29.19 3.07
N ASP A 110 -6.13 28.39 2.90
CA ASP A 110 -5.96 27.45 1.82
C ASP A 110 -5.32 26.13 2.38
N PRO A 111 -6.08 25.02 2.48
CA PRO A 111 -7.54 24.93 2.35
C PRO A 111 -8.29 25.55 3.54
N ASP A 112 -9.50 26.04 3.29
CA ASP A 112 -10.36 26.63 4.35
C ASP A 112 -10.90 25.59 5.31
N ILE A 113 -11.22 24.41 4.78
CA ILE A 113 -11.71 23.26 5.54
C ILE A 113 -10.79 22.09 5.29
N SER A 114 -10.27 21.50 6.36
CA SER A 114 -9.51 20.27 6.31
C SER A 114 -10.07 19.24 7.28
N VAL A 115 -10.36 18.06 6.78
CA VAL A 115 -10.87 16.92 7.54
C VAL A 115 -9.89 15.77 7.40
N ASN A 116 -9.50 15.20 8.53
CA ASN A 116 -8.70 13.98 8.56
C ASN A 116 -9.52 12.85 9.17
N LEU A 117 -9.62 11.74 8.48
CA LEU A 117 -10.30 10.53 8.91
C LEU A 117 -9.27 9.45 9.20
N ASP A 118 -9.40 8.82 10.35
CA ASP A 118 -8.65 7.61 10.67
C ASP A 118 -9.53 6.39 10.32
N LEU A 119 -9.09 5.64 9.33
CA LEU A 119 -9.78 4.49 8.77
C LEU A 119 -9.14 3.16 9.18
N SER A 120 -8.05 3.17 9.93
CA SER A 120 -7.24 1.98 10.25
C SER A 120 -8.01 0.87 10.96
N GLY A 121 -9.01 1.23 11.80
CA GLY A 121 -9.86 0.27 12.50
C GLY A 121 -11.17 -0.10 11.78
N ILE A 122 -11.42 0.46 10.59
CA ILE A 122 -12.71 0.34 9.88
C ILE A 122 -12.54 -0.46 8.58
N VAL A 123 -11.34 -0.35 7.98
CA VAL A 123 -11.03 -0.98 6.70
C VAL A 123 -10.40 -2.35 6.93
N THR A 124 -10.95 -3.35 6.29
CA THR A 124 -10.38 -4.70 6.21
C THR A 124 -10.00 -5.01 4.78
N SER A 125 -8.98 -5.82 4.60
CA SER A 125 -8.51 -6.23 3.27
C SER A 125 -7.94 -7.62 3.34
N GLU A 126 -8.21 -8.41 2.32
CA GLU A 126 -7.71 -9.76 2.17
C GLU A 126 -6.99 -9.92 0.82
N ILE A 127 -5.92 -10.67 0.83
CA ILE A 127 -5.18 -11.01 -0.39
C ILE A 127 -5.24 -12.51 -0.62
N SER A 128 -5.61 -12.89 -1.83
CA SER A 128 -5.43 -14.24 -2.34
C SER A 128 -4.48 -14.23 -3.54
N VAL A 129 -3.44 -15.05 -3.50
CA VAL A 129 -2.42 -15.11 -4.55
C VAL A 129 -2.29 -16.53 -5.06
N THR A 130 -2.28 -16.70 -6.37
CA THR A 130 -1.80 -17.93 -6.99
C THR A 130 -0.51 -17.63 -7.74
N ALA A 131 0.53 -18.37 -7.45
CA ALA A 131 1.87 -18.14 -7.95
C ALA A 131 2.51 -19.42 -8.47
N SER A 132 3.58 -19.28 -9.23
CA SER A 132 4.40 -20.39 -9.71
C SER A 132 5.87 -20.16 -9.34
N PRO A 133 6.62 -21.19 -8.98
CA PRO A 133 8.04 -21.04 -8.73
C PRO A 133 8.80 -20.77 -10.03
N VAL A 134 9.71 -19.82 -9.97
CA VAL A 134 10.57 -19.41 -11.08
C VAL A 134 12.02 -19.50 -10.67
N VAL A 135 12.83 -20.10 -11.53
CA VAL A 135 14.27 -20.18 -11.35
C VAL A 135 14.96 -19.05 -12.10
N LYS A 136 15.76 -18.27 -11.38
CA LYS A 136 16.60 -17.21 -11.95
C LYS A 136 18.08 -17.52 -11.70
N TYR A 137 18.93 -17.14 -12.64
CA TYR A 137 20.37 -17.20 -12.47
C TYR A 137 20.92 -15.79 -12.33
N LYS A 138 21.58 -15.53 -11.20
CA LYS A 138 22.14 -14.22 -10.88
C LYS A 138 23.66 -14.28 -11.01
N ILE A 139 24.20 -13.43 -11.85
CA ILE A 139 25.63 -13.13 -11.88
C ILE A 139 25.90 -12.01 -10.91
N ASP A 140 26.79 -12.21 -9.96
CA ASP A 140 27.11 -11.17 -8.99
C ASP A 140 27.77 -9.97 -9.70
N PRO A 141 27.29 -8.73 -9.50
CA PRO A 141 27.82 -7.54 -10.14
C PRO A 141 29.25 -7.19 -9.71
N GLY A 142 29.71 -7.71 -8.58
CA GLY A 142 31.09 -7.56 -8.12
C GLY A 142 32.07 -8.52 -8.82
N ARG A 143 31.54 -9.46 -9.63
CA ARG A 143 32.37 -10.42 -10.35
C ARG A 143 32.97 -9.78 -11.60
N THR A 144 34.31 -9.71 -11.63
CA THR A 144 35.04 -9.11 -12.76
C THR A 144 35.27 -10.13 -13.89
N PRO A 145 35.35 -9.71 -15.18
CA PRO A 145 35.68 -10.61 -16.28
C PRO A 145 36.99 -11.36 -16.04
N GLY A 146 36.95 -12.68 -16.17
CA GLY A 146 38.10 -13.54 -15.96
C GLY A 146 38.36 -13.95 -14.51
N MET A 147 37.58 -13.49 -13.53
CA MET A 147 37.64 -13.95 -12.16
C MET A 147 37.28 -15.44 -12.08
N SER A 148 38.15 -16.23 -11.45
CA SER A 148 37.85 -17.64 -11.21
C SER A 148 36.74 -17.82 -10.17
N ASP A 149 36.06 -18.99 -10.17
CA ASP A 149 35.02 -19.28 -9.17
C ASP A 149 35.57 -19.31 -7.75
N LEU A 150 36.85 -19.68 -7.58
CA LEU A 150 37.51 -19.67 -6.28
C LEU A 150 37.78 -18.23 -5.81
N ASP A 151 38.25 -17.37 -6.71
CA ASP A 151 38.49 -15.96 -6.37
C ASP A 151 37.19 -15.25 -6.08
N ALA A 152 36.11 -15.57 -6.82
CA ALA A 152 34.76 -15.05 -6.56
C ALA A 152 34.22 -15.47 -5.17
N GLU A 153 34.46 -16.71 -4.76
CA GLU A 153 34.11 -17.18 -3.41
C GLU A 153 34.87 -16.43 -2.33
N TYR A 154 36.18 -16.28 -2.48
CA TYR A 154 36.99 -15.53 -1.52
C TYR A 154 36.59 -14.04 -1.45
N ALA A 155 36.18 -13.48 -2.56
CA ALA A 155 35.67 -12.10 -2.63
C ALA A 155 34.23 -11.94 -2.15
N GLY A 156 33.52 -13.05 -1.87
CA GLY A 156 32.10 -13.03 -1.47
C GLY A 156 31.13 -12.65 -2.60
N VAL A 157 31.51 -12.92 -3.84
CA VAL A 157 30.74 -12.57 -5.07
C VAL A 157 30.47 -13.80 -5.96
N PRO A 158 29.98 -14.93 -5.41
CA PRO A 158 29.66 -16.10 -6.22
C PRO A 158 28.41 -15.86 -7.10
N ASN A 159 28.35 -16.52 -8.22
CA ASN A 159 27.07 -16.59 -8.95
C ASN A 159 26.08 -17.45 -8.19
N MET A 160 24.78 -17.18 -8.38
CA MET A 160 23.72 -17.80 -7.61
C MET A 160 22.61 -18.31 -8.51
N TRP A 161 22.13 -19.50 -8.25
CA TRP A 161 20.81 -19.93 -8.66
C TRP A 161 19.81 -19.50 -7.59
N GLN A 162 18.77 -18.81 -7.99
CA GLN A 162 17.75 -18.29 -7.10
C GLN A 162 16.38 -18.83 -7.50
N ILE A 163 15.57 -19.17 -6.52
CA ILE A 163 14.20 -19.63 -6.71
C ILE A 163 13.27 -18.59 -6.09
N PHE A 164 12.41 -18.02 -6.89
CA PHE A 164 11.38 -17.06 -6.50
C PHE A 164 10.00 -17.65 -6.69
N ILE A 165 9.02 -17.04 -6.06
CA ILE A 165 7.60 -17.23 -6.37
C ILE A 165 7.16 -16.09 -7.26
N ASP A 166 6.69 -16.41 -8.47
CA ASP A 166 6.18 -15.42 -9.41
C ASP A 166 4.64 -15.43 -9.37
N PRO A 167 3.99 -14.34 -8.91
CA PRO A 167 2.55 -14.25 -8.86
C PRO A 167 1.96 -14.36 -10.28
N VAL A 168 1.11 -15.34 -10.48
CA VAL A 168 0.35 -15.53 -11.74
C VAL A 168 -0.97 -14.77 -11.68
N THR A 169 -1.64 -14.84 -10.52
CA THR A 169 -2.84 -14.07 -10.23
C THR A 169 -2.74 -13.52 -8.82
N VAL A 170 -3.05 -12.25 -8.68
CA VAL A 170 -3.19 -11.57 -7.39
C VAL A 170 -4.61 -11.05 -7.36
N ASP A 171 -5.40 -11.55 -6.44
CA ASP A 171 -6.75 -11.07 -6.15
C ASP A 171 -6.67 -10.36 -4.80
N ILE A 172 -6.97 -9.09 -4.81
CA ILE A 172 -6.93 -8.26 -3.61
C ILE A 172 -8.31 -7.67 -3.44
N ASP A 173 -8.99 -8.12 -2.41
CA ASP A 173 -10.19 -7.46 -1.91
C ASP A 173 -9.75 -6.32 -0.98
N LEU A 174 -9.57 -5.14 -1.59
CA LEU A 174 -9.14 -3.94 -0.90
C LEU A 174 -10.35 -3.06 -0.61
N PHE A 175 -10.52 -2.75 0.67
CA PHE A 175 -11.48 -1.78 1.16
C PHE A 175 -12.96 -2.20 1.09
N ASP A 176 -13.35 -3.11 1.95
CA ASP A 176 -14.71 -3.05 2.47
C ASP A 176 -14.79 -1.85 3.42
N ILE A 177 -15.04 -0.67 2.86
CA ILE A 177 -15.30 0.54 3.64
C ILE A 177 -16.76 0.46 4.06
N SER A 178 -17.00 0.24 5.35
CA SER A 178 -18.34 0.19 5.89
C SER A 178 -19.10 1.51 5.71
N ASP A 179 -20.42 1.47 5.60
CA ASP A 179 -21.35 2.62 5.49
C ASP A 179 -21.10 3.72 6.58
N ILE A 180 -20.45 3.32 7.67
CA ILE A 180 -20.09 4.21 8.80
C ILE A 180 -19.17 5.36 8.36
N VAL A 181 -18.34 5.17 7.34
CA VAL A 181 -17.36 6.20 6.89
C VAL A 181 -18.05 7.40 6.27
N GLY A 182 -19.16 7.20 5.59
CA GLY A 182 -19.97 8.29 5.05
C GLY A 182 -20.47 9.23 6.14
N ASP A 183 -21.04 8.67 7.20
CA ASP A 183 -21.53 9.42 8.35
C ASP A 183 -20.38 10.13 9.09
N LEU A 184 -19.20 9.50 9.20
CA LEU A 184 -18.02 10.11 9.81
C LEU A 184 -17.53 11.32 9.03
N LEU A 185 -17.47 11.24 7.71
CA LEU A 185 -17.06 12.36 6.86
C LEU A 185 -18.05 13.53 6.96
N GLU A 186 -19.36 13.26 6.85
CA GLU A 186 -20.40 14.30 6.97
C GLU A 186 -20.35 14.98 8.34
N ASN A 187 -20.26 14.21 9.41
CA ASN A 187 -20.17 14.74 10.77
C ASN A 187 -18.88 15.53 11.00
N ALA A 188 -17.75 15.08 10.47
CA ALA A 188 -16.48 15.77 10.58
C ALA A 188 -16.49 17.11 9.82
N VAL A 189 -17.04 17.17 8.61
CA VAL A 189 -17.21 18.42 7.84
C VAL A 189 -18.14 19.39 8.60
N LYS A 190 -19.28 18.92 9.11
CA LYS A 190 -20.18 19.76 9.92
C LYS A 190 -19.47 20.34 11.16
N ALA A 191 -18.75 19.49 11.91
CA ALA A 191 -18.05 19.92 13.11
C ALA A 191 -16.98 21.00 12.82
N VAL A 192 -16.27 20.90 11.70
CA VAL A 192 -15.28 21.91 11.28
C VAL A 192 -15.98 23.23 10.93
N ILE A 193 -17.06 23.19 10.14
CA ILE A 193 -17.81 24.39 9.77
C ILE A 193 -18.40 25.06 11.02
N ASP A 194 -19.03 24.31 11.91
CA ASP A 194 -19.58 24.85 13.16
C ASP A 194 -18.48 25.44 14.05
N GLY A 195 -17.31 24.79 14.09
CA GLY A 195 -16.12 25.29 14.79
C GLY A 195 -15.59 26.60 14.20
N LEU A 196 -15.61 26.77 12.89
CA LEU A 196 -15.20 28.00 12.22
C LEU A 196 -16.18 29.14 12.44
N LEU A 197 -17.47 28.84 12.64
CA LEU A 197 -18.53 29.83 12.80
C LEU A 197 -18.89 30.13 14.27
N TRP A 198 -18.26 29.48 15.25
CA TRP A 198 -18.63 29.58 16.68
C TRP A 198 -18.67 31.00 17.24
N PHE A 199 -17.78 31.89 16.75
CA PHE A 199 -17.62 33.27 17.24
C PHE A 199 -18.62 34.26 16.62
N LEU A 200 -19.41 33.81 15.62
CA LEU A 200 -20.37 34.66 14.93
C LEU A 200 -21.73 34.70 15.66
N PRO A 201 -22.42 35.85 15.67
CA PRO A 201 -23.79 35.90 16.12
C PRO A 201 -24.72 35.08 15.20
N ASP A 202 -25.84 34.60 15.76
CA ASP A 202 -26.71 33.62 15.07
C ASP A 202 -27.23 34.13 13.73
N PHE A 203 -27.63 35.39 13.62
CA PHE A 203 -28.06 35.94 12.32
C PHE A 203 -26.96 35.93 11.24
N ALA A 204 -25.70 36.06 11.63
CA ALA A 204 -24.58 36.01 10.71
C ALA A 204 -24.27 34.55 10.33
N LYS A 205 -24.43 33.63 11.26
CA LYS A 205 -24.36 32.17 10.95
C LYS A 205 -25.45 31.78 9.96
N ASP A 206 -26.70 32.19 10.19
CA ASP A 206 -27.81 31.89 9.30
C ASP A 206 -27.57 32.43 7.87
N LEU A 207 -26.98 33.64 7.76
CA LEU A 207 -26.63 34.23 6.48
C LEU A 207 -25.49 33.44 5.78
N ILE A 208 -24.47 33.05 6.52
CA ILE A 208 -23.36 32.25 5.99
C ILE A 208 -23.87 30.87 5.58
N TRP A 209 -24.73 30.22 6.40
CA TRP A 209 -25.33 28.94 6.04
C TRP A 209 -26.20 29.05 4.78
N ALA A 210 -26.92 30.16 4.59
CA ALA A 210 -27.68 30.41 3.37
C ALA A 210 -26.77 30.56 2.14
N ILE A 211 -25.58 31.13 2.31
CA ILE A 211 -24.58 31.25 1.23
C ILE A 211 -23.84 29.91 0.99
N LEU A 212 -23.53 29.19 2.08
CA LEU A 212 -22.84 27.88 2.02
C LEU A 212 -23.77 26.75 1.56
N GLY A 213 -25.08 26.87 1.74
CA GLY A 213 -26.03 25.83 1.34
C GLY A 213 -25.76 25.28 -0.07
N PRO A 214 -25.69 26.13 -1.11
CA PRO A 214 -25.32 25.66 -2.45
C PRO A 214 -23.92 25.08 -2.57
N VAL A 215 -22.97 25.54 -1.75
CA VAL A 215 -21.59 24.97 -1.73
C VAL A 215 -21.59 23.62 -1.03
N ILE A 216 -22.35 23.46 0.05
CA ILE A 216 -22.55 22.18 0.72
C ILE A 216 -23.31 21.22 -0.18
N ASP A 217 -24.34 21.71 -0.89
CA ASP A 217 -25.04 20.91 -1.89
C ASP A 217 -24.13 20.57 -3.07
N LEU A 218 -23.21 21.44 -3.45
CA LEU A 218 -22.17 21.14 -4.44
C LEU A 218 -21.17 20.10 -3.91
N ILE A 219 -20.72 20.23 -2.66
CA ILE A 219 -19.89 19.23 -2.00
C ILE A 219 -20.64 17.90 -1.92
N ARG A 220 -21.92 17.91 -1.52
CA ARG A 220 -22.77 16.72 -1.56
C ARG A 220 -22.93 16.18 -2.97
N ALA A 221 -23.15 17.02 -3.96
CA ALA A 221 -23.27 16.59 -5.37
C ALA A 221 -21.93 16.06 -5.93
N ILE A 222 -20.79 16.58 -5.46
CA ILE A 222 -19.47 16.02 -5.79
C ILE A 222 -19.25 14.69 -5.06
N LEU A 223 -19.78 14.55 -3.84
CA LEU A 223 -19.76 13.32 -3.05
C LEU A 223 -20.90 12.36 -3.45
N ASP A 224 -22.01 12.85 -3.99
CA ASP A 224 -23.19 12.07 -4.45
C ASP A 224 -23.05 11.48 -5.87
N LEU A 225 -21.90 11.60 -6.49
CA LEU A 225 -21.68 11.00 -7.82
C LEU A 225 -21.75 9.46 -7.85
N PRO A 226 -21.40 8.71 -6.81
CA PRO A 226 -21.99 7.39 -6.54
C PRO A 226 -22.97 7.50 -5.37
N ASP A 227 -24.00 6.64 -5.35
CA ASP A 227 -24.98 6.53 -4.26
C ASP A 227 -24.36 6.19 -2.87
N ASP A 228 -23.01 6.11 -2.78
CA ASP A 228 -22.27 5.69 -1.61
C ASP A 228 -20.95 6.48 -1.46
N ILE A 229 -20.83 7.26 -0.37
CA ILE A 229 -19.60 8.00 -0.01
C ILE A 229 -18.43 7.04 0.21
N ALA A 230 -18.69 5.83 0.70
CA ALA A 230 -17.67 4.81 0.88
C ALA A 230 -17.07 4.38 -0.45
N GLU A 231 -17.89 4.18 -1.49
CA GLU A 231 -17.41 3.87 -2.84
C GLU A 231 -16.61 5.02 -3.44
N TRP A 232 -17.05 6.27 -3.23
CA TRP A 232 -16.30 7.45 -3.67
C TRP A 232 -14.92 7.52 -3.01
N LEU A 233 -14.84 7.35 -1.68
CA LEU A 233 -13.58 7.39 -0.93
C LEU A 233 -12.66 6.25 -1.34
N SER A 234 -13.20 5.04 -1.54
CA SER A 234 -12.48 3.90 -2.06
C SER A 234 -11.88 4.18 -3.43
N ASN A 235 -12.67 4.75 -4.33
CA ASN A 235 -12.22 5.14 -5.67
C ASN A 235 -11.17 6.27 -5.62
N LEU A 236 -11.35 7.25 -4.74
CA LEU A 236 -10.40 8.34 -4.57
C LEU A 236 -9.05 7.80 -4.08
N LEU A 237 -9.04 7.07 -2.98
CA LEU A 237 -7.81 6.52 -2.40
C LEU A 237 -7.19 5.43 -3.28
N GLY A 238 -8.01 4.48 -3.70
CA GLY A 238 -7.54 3.29 -4.39
C GLY A 238 -7.12 3.54 -5.83
N VAL A 239 -7.95 4.25 -6.59
CA VAL A 239 -7.76 4.45 -8.02
C VAL A 239 -7.09 5.80 -8.30
N SER A 240 -7.67 6.90 -7.83
CA SER A 240 -7.19 8.25 -8.19
C SER A 240 -5.82 8.57 -7.56
N LEU A 241 -5.60 8.18 -6.31
CA LEU A 241 -4.31 8.31 -5.61
C LEU A 241 -3.41 7.08 -5.75
N GLY A 242 -3.88 6.03 -6.42
CA GLY A 242 -3.09 4.86 -6.79
C GLY A 242 -2.67 3.97 -5.61
N LEU A 243 -3.38 4.02 -4.49
CA LEU A 243 -3.04 3.23 -3.30
C LEU A 243 -3.15 1.71 -3.58
N PHE A 244 -4.19 1.26 -4.30
CA PHE A 244 -4.36 -0.14 -4.67
C PHE A 244 -3.17 -0.65 -5.48
N ASN A 245 -2.80 0.09 -6.52
CA ASN A 245 -1.68 -0.29 -7.35
C ASN A 245 -0.35 -0.30 -6.57
N ALA A 246 -0.19 0.64 -5.63
CA ALA A 246 1.00 0.69 -4.79
C ALA A 246 1.10 -0.55 -3.87
N ILE A 247 0.01 -0.93 -3.19
CA ILE A 247 -0.03 -2.10 -2.32
C ILE A 247 0.18 -3.38 -3.15
N THR A 248 -0.57 -3.55 -4.24
CA THR A 248 -0.45 -4.72 -5.13
C THR A 248 0.97 -4.89 -5.64
N THR A 249 1.58 -3.80 -6.12
CA THR A 249 2.96 -3.83 -6.65
C THR A 249 3.95 -4.22 -5.56
N VAL A 250 3.85 -3.59 -4.38
CA VAL A 250 4.82 -3.85 -3.30
C VAL A 250 4.68 -5.28 -2.75
N VAL A 251 3.46 -5.78 -2.59
CA VAL A 251 3.22 -7.16 -2.14
C VAL A 251 3.75 -8.15 -3.20
N ALA A 252 3.44 -7.93 -4.47
CA ALA A 252 3.94 -8.78 -5.55
C ALA A 252 5.47 -8.77 -5.63
N ASP A 253 6.10 -7.60 -5.56
CA ASP A 253 7.57 -7.46 -5.58
C ASP A 253 8.22 -8.10 -4.35
N TYR A 254 7.59 -7.99 -3.19
CA TYR A 254 8.11 -8.59 -1.97
C TYR A 254 8.22 -10.10 -2.07
N PHE A 255 7.16 -10.77 -2.54
CA PHE A 255 7.15 -12.22 -2.67
C PHE A 255 7.87 -12.71 -3.94
N ALA A 256 7.84 -11.95 -5.03
CA ALA A 256 8.39 -12.38 -6.31
C ALA A 256 9.88 -12.06 -6.52
N ASN A 257 10.36 -10.93 -5.99
CA ASN A 257 11.67 -10.40 -6.39
C ASN A 257 12.61 -10.07 -5.25
N LYS A 258 12.09 -9.76 -4.06
CA LYS A 258 12.91 -9.25 -2.96
C LYS A 258 13.62 -10.36 -2.20
N TYR A 259 12.94 -11.47 -1.97
CA TYR A 259 13.48 -12.58 -1.20
C TYR A 259 13.34 -13.89 -1.97
N PRO A 260 14.45 -14.44 -2.49
CA PRO A 260 14.41 -15.78 -3.04
C PRO A 260 14.10 -16.79 -1.93
N LEU A 261 13.27 -17.78 -2.24
CA LEU A 261 12.97 -18.87 -1.32
C LEU A 261 14.22 -19.69 -1.00
N TYR A 262 15.04 -19.89 -2.02
CA TYR A 262 16.31 -20.60 -1.93
C TYR A 262 17.35 -19.98 -2.84
N GLU A 263 18.59 -20.00 -2.36
CA GLU A 263 19.77 -19.61 -3.11
C GLU A 263 20.81 -20.73 -3.07
N PHE A 264 21.44 -20.98 -4.19
CA PHE A 264 22.52 -21.93 -4.33
C PHE A 264 23.68 -21.28 -5.06
N GLU A 265 24.88 -21.35 -4.48
CA GLU A 265 26.09 -20.93 -5.19
C GLU A 265 26.33 -21.80 -6.44
N ASP A 266 26.81 -21.18 -7.50
CA ASP A 266 27.24 -21.89 -8.71
C ASP A 266 28.66 -21.49 -9.09
N PRO A 267 29.61 -22.40 -9.05
CA PRO A 267 29.53 -23.83 -8.72
C PRO A 267 29.22 -24.11 -7.22
N TYR A 268 28.44 -25.17 -6.95
CA TYR A 268 28.05 -25.54 -5.60
C TYR A 268 29.22 -26.05 -4.77
N PRO A 269 29.54 -25.47 -3.61
CA PRO A 269 30.67 -25.87 -2.81
C PRO A 269 30.35 -27.12 -1.97
N ILE A 270 30.96 -28.25 -2.31
CA ILE A 270 30.95 -29.44 -1.45
C ILE A 270 31.93 -29.25 -0.29
N LEU A 271 33.12 -28.76 -0.59
CA LEU A 271 34.09 -28.32 0.40
C LEU A 271 34.41 -26.85 0.13
N PRO A 272 33.94 -25.93 0.98
CA PRO A 272 34.18 -24.52 0.79
C PRO A 272 35.64 -24.15 1.06
N ALA A 273 36.13 -23.08 0.48
CA ALA A 273 37.49 -22.59 0.67
C ALA A 273 37.84 -22.31 2.14
N SER A 274 36.85 -21.92 2.93
CA SER A 274 36.97 -21.65 4.37
C SER A 274 37.22 -22.90 5.24
N SER A 275 37.03 -24.11 4.68
CA SER A 275 37.20 -25.38 5.43
C SER A 275 38.65 -25.73 5.77
N GLY A 276 39.63 -25.04 5.19
CA GLY A 276 41.05 -25.37 5.32
C GLY A 276 41.50 -26.62 4.54
N LEU A 277 40.58 -27.22 3.79
CA LEU A 277 40.81 -28.35 2.86
C LEU A 277 40.90 -27.85 1.43
N ILE A 278 41.25 -28.76 0.51
CA ILE A 278 41.20 -28.42 -0.93
C ILE A 278 39.73 -28.16 -1.30
N PRO A 279 39.39 -26.96 -1.77
CA PRO A 279 38.01 -26.65 -2.17
C PRO A 279 37.53 -27.56 -3.29
N VAL A 280 36.36 -28.12 -3.12
CA VAL A 280 35.72 -28.96 -4.14
C VAL A 280 34.36 -28.34 -4.49
N LYS A 281 34.21 -27.98 -5.77
CA LYS A 281 33.00 -27.37 -6.30
C LYS A 281 32.47 -28.16 -7.46
N ILE A 282 31.15 -28.24 -7.58
CA ILE A 282 30.45 -28.88 -8.68
C ILE A 282 29.59 -27.87 -9.41
N PRO A 283 29.80 -27.64 -10.71
CA PRO A 283 28.97 -26.73 -11.48
C PRO A 283 27.53 -27.25 -11.61
N ILE A 284 26.55 -26.37 -11.45
CA ILE A 284 25.14 -26.67 -11.67
C ILE A 284 24.80 -26.26 -13.10
N LYS A 285 24.59 -27.26 -13.97
CA LYS A 285 24.26 -27.05 -15.40
C LYS A 285 22.80 -26.68 -15.62
N GLY A 286 21.93 -26.94 -14.67
CA GLY A 286 20.53 -26.64 -14.76
C GLY A 286 19.82 -26.94 -13.44
N LEU A 287 18.90 -26.06 -13.09
CA LEU A 287 18.03 -26.19 -11.94
C LEU A 287 16.57 -26.12 -12.42
N ALA A 288 15.75 -27.03 -11.94
CA ALA A 288 14.32 -27.05 -12.19
C ALA A 288 13.56 -27.20 -10.89
N VAL A 289 12.42 -26.55 -10.81
CA VAL A 289 11.49 -26.62 -9.69
C VAL A 289 10.18 -27.21 -10.17
N GLN A 290 9.63 -28.09 -9.39
CA GLN A 290 8.30 -28.66 -9.60
C GLN A 290 7.55 -28.64 -8.29
N VAL A 291 6.32 -28.12 -8.30
CA VAL A 291 5.39 -28.16 -7.16
C VAL A 291 4.35 -29.25 -7.42
N ASP A 292 4.13 -30.10 -6.45
CA ASP A 292 3.04 -31.04 -6.36
C ASP A 292 2.25 -30.81 -5.08
N ALA A 293 1.16 -31.53 -4.84
CA ALA A 293 0.18 -31.25 -3.80
C ALA A 293 0.75 -31.15 -2.36
N ASP A 294 1.87 -31.83 -2.07
CA ASP A 294 2.41 -31.92 -0.70
C ASP A 294 3.88 -31.45 -0.59
N GLU A 295 4.53 -31.19 -1.72
CA GLU A 295 5.96 -30.87 -1.74
C GLU A 295 6.38 -30.00 -2.94
N MET A 296 7.44 -29.28 -2.72
CA MET A 296 8.20 -28.63 -3.80
C MET A 296 9.50 -29.40 -4.02
N VAL A 297 9.71 -29.85 -5.23
CA VAL A 297 10.87 -30.67 -5.62
C VAL A 297 11.83 -29.84 -6.45
N LEU A 298 13.06 -29.75 -5.98
CA LEU A 298 14.19 -29.14 -6.67
C LEU A 298 15.00 -30.24 -7.36
N LYS A 299 15.25 -30.07 -8.66
CA LYS A 299 16.01 -31.01 -9.46
C LYS A 299 17.21 -30.32 -10.08
N ALA A 300 18.41 -30.66 -9.66
CA ALA A 300 19.64 -30.10 -10.20
C ALA A 300 20.36 -31.10 -11.10
N SER A 301 20.81 -30.62 -12.24
CA SER A 301 21.73 -31.32 -13.12
C SER A 301 23.12 -30.78 -12.85
N VAL A 302 24.03 -31.64 -12.40
CA VAL A 302 25.40 -31.25 -12.10
C VAL A 302 26.35 -31.96 -13.09
N GLY A 303 27.52 -31.41 -13.34
CA GLY A 303 28.48 -32.03 -14.20
C GLY A 303 29.65 -31.12 -14.58
N VAL A 304 30.68 -31.72 -15.10
CA VAL A 304 31.88 -31.06 -15.65
C VAL A 304 31.61 -30.55 -17.05
#